data_6e3dc9784c38698355667d18f810af43
#
_entry.id   6e3dc9784c38698355667d18f810af43
#
_cell.length_a   1.000
_cell.length_b   1.000
_cell.length_c   1.000
_cell.angle_alpha   90.00
_cell.angle_beta   90.00
_cell.angle_gamma   90.00
#
_symmetry.space_group_name_H-M   'P 1'
#
loop_
_entity.id
_entity.type
_entity.pdbx_description
1 polymer ?
#
loop_
_entity_poly.entity_id
_entity_poly.type
_entity_poly.pdbx_seq_one_letter_code
_entity_poly.pdbx_strand_id
1 'polypeptide(L)'
;NSEVPVFLVEHQPYFERDDPSQGRSLYQQAMWGGYKSDYSDNAERFVFFSRAVLEVVPHIGFMPDVIHANDWQTGLVPVMLSEAYRAQSGYQKTRSVFTIHNIAYQGMFNRDVLNITGLPGWLFNQNQLEFHGQMNFMKAGVVFADAVNTVSPTYAREIQTGEFGCGLEGLLAGVHAKLSGIVNGCDYEHWDPSTDRHIAAKYDARTVFAKKPLCKADMQRRFHLPEDPDAPVLGIIARLVSQKGIDLVMSAAPGFLDLGCQIVVLGDGDREYHDELQTLRDRHPDRVGIYLGFNEGLAHVIEAGAD
;
A
#
# COMPACT_ATOMS: atom_id res chain seq x y z
N ASN A 1 -10.92 5.55 18.20
CA ASN A 1 -11.31 6.98 18.42
C ASN A 1 -10.03 7.84 18.45
N SER A 2 -9.51 8.20 17.28
CA SER A 2 -8.44 9.20 17.24
C SER A 2 -9.06 10.59 17.47
N GLU A 3 -8.45 11.41 18.32
CA GLU A 3 -8.82 12.82 18.50
C GLU A 3 -8.37 13.69 17.30
N VAL A 4 -7.80 13.06 16.28
CA VAL A 4 -7.31 13.74 15.08
C VAL A 4 -8.48 14.01 14.14
N PRO A 5 -8.76 15.28 13.80
CA PRO A 5 -9.82 15.62 12.83
C PRO A 5 -9.50 15.02 11.46
N VAL A 6 -10.50 14.42 10.83
CA VAL A 6 -10.41 13.91 9.46
C VAL A 6 -11.28 14.77 8.55
N PHE A 7 -10.70 15.29 7.48
CA PHE A 7 -11.40 16.06 6.45
C PHE A 7 -11.42 15.26 5.16
N LEU A 8 -12.59 15.02 4.61
CA LEU A 8 -12.78 14.30 3.36
C LEU A 8 -12.99 15.29 2.22
N VAL A 9 -12.27 15.07 1.12
CA VAL A 9 -12.52 15.80 -0.14
C VAL A 9 -13.57 15.01 -0.90
N GLU A 10 -14.80 15.52 -0.91
CA GLU A 10 -15.92 14.91 -1.61
C GLU A 10 -16.00 15.45 -3.05
N HIS A 11 -15.97 14.52 -4.01
CA HIS A 11 -16.29 14.80 -5.41
C HIS A 11 -16.75 13.50 -6.06
N GLN A 12 -18.07 13.32 -6.11
CA GLN A 12 -18.73 12.08 -6.52
C GLN A 12 -18.16 11.51 -7.82
N PRO A 13 -18.00 12.25 -8.95
CA PRO A 13 -17.47 11.71 -10.19
C PRO A 13 -16.04 11.18 -10.06
N TYR A 14 -15.23 11.69 -9.12
CA TYR A 14 -13.84 11.30 -8.99
C TYR A 14 -13.62 10.21 -7.93
N PHE A 15 -14.38 10.20 -6.82
CA PHE A 15 -14.04 9.39 -5.66
C PHE A 15 -15.09 8.35 -5.26
N GLU A 16 -16.33 8.45 -5.72
CA GLU A 16 -17.34 7.41 -5.51
C GLU A 16 -17.30 6.34 -6.62
N ARG A 17 -16.19 5.64 -6.75
CA ARG A 17 -15.96 4.65 -7.81
C ARG A 17 -15.63 3.25 -7.30
N ASP A 18 -15.31 3.12 -6.02
CA ASP A 18 -14.94 1.83 -5.44
C ASP A 18 -16.18 0.96 -5.30
N ASP A 19 -16.29 -0.02 -6.18
CA ASP A 19 -17.37 -1.00 -6.21
C ASP A 19 -16.81 -2.36 -6.62
N PRO A 20 -16.30 -3.14 -5.65
CA PRO A 20 -15.71 -4.44 -5.92
C PRO A 20 -16.68 -5.41 -6.62
N SER A 21 -17.99 -5.26 -6.41
CA SER A 21 -19.00 -6.10 -7.09
C SER A 21 -19.06 -5.89 -8.59
N GLN A 22 -18.63 -4.72 -9.06
CA GLN A 22 -18.50 -4.37 -10.46
C GLN A 22 -17.05 -4.39 -10.97
N GLY A 23 -16.12 -4.93 -10.17
CA GLY A 23 -14.70 -4.97 -10.50
C GLY A 23 -14.02 -3.60 -10.50
N ARG A 24 -14.59 -2.61 -9.79
CA ARG A 24 -14.02 -1.28 -9.66
C ARG A 24 -13.28 -1.16 -8.32
N SER A 25 -12.12 -0.55 -8.36
CA SER A 25 -11.32 -0.19 -7.19
C SER A 25 -10.99 1.30 -7.23
N LEU A 26 -10.28 1.79 -6.22
CA LEU A 26 -9.94 3.21 -6.10
C LEU A 26 -9.19 3.77 -7.32
N TYR A 27 -8.33 2.97 -7.96
CA TYR A 27 -7.47 3.41 -9.08
C TYR A 27 -7.79 2.73 -10.40
N GLN A 28 -8.46 1.59 -10.37
CA GLN A 28 -8.59 0.68 -11.48
C GLN A 28 -10.01 0.15 -11.64
N GLN A 29 -10.34 -0.24 -12.86
CA GLN A 29 -11.59 -0.91 -13.20
C GLN A 29 -11.31 -2.24 -13.92
N ALA A 30 -12.19 -3.21 -13.74
CA ALA A 30 -12.14 -4.44 -14.49
C ALA A 30 -12.41 -4.17 -15.98
N MET A 31 -11.61 -4.82 -16.82
CA MET A 31 -11.77 -4.84 -18.26
C MET A 31 -12.29 -6.21 -18.72
N TRP A 32 -12.72 -6.28 -19.96
CA TRP A 32 -13.12 -7.55 -20.56
C TRP A 32 -11.99 -8.59 -20.45
N GLY A 33 -12.29 -9.81 -20.00
CA GLY A 33 -11.29 -10.86 -19.77
C GLY A 33 -10.68 -10.89 -18.35
N GLY A 34 -11.16 -10.02 -17.42
CA GLY A 34 -10.71 -10.02 -16.03
C GLY A 34 -9.41 -9.23 -15.75
N TYR A 35 -8.88 -8.54 -16.76
CA TYR A 35 -7.76 -7.62 -16.57
C TYR A 35 -8.24 -6.35 -15.89
N LYS A 36 -7.36 -5.73 -15.09
CA LYS A 36 -7.60 -4.41 -14.48
C LYS A 36 -6.87 -3.34 -15.28
N SER A 37 -7.50 -2.20 -15.50
CA SER A 37 -6.91 -1.03 -16.15
C SER A 37 -7.10 0.18 -15.27
N ASP A 38 -6.10 1.06 -15.22
CA ASP A 38 -6.19 2.32 -14.53
C ASP A 38 -7.29 3.18 -15.14
N TYR A 39 -7.97 4.00 -14.32
CA TYR A 39 -8.88 5.01 -14.85
C TYR A 39 -8.12 6.04 -15.68
N SER A 40 -8.64 6.37 -16.86
CA SER A 40 -8.02 7.33 -17.78
C SER A 40 -7.90 8.75 -17.19
N ASP A 41 -8.73 9.08 -16.23
CA ASP A 41 -8.77 10.38 -15.54
C ASP A 41 -8.05 10.38 -14.16
N ASN A 42 -7.25 9.37 -13.84
CA ASN A 42 -6.48 9.34 -12.60
C ASN A 42 -5.60 10.58 -12.43
N ALA A 43 -4.99 11.08 -13.50
CA ALA A 43 -4.20 12.31 -13.45
C ALA A 43 -5.04 13.51 -12.98
N GLU A 44 -6.22 13.72 -13.59
CA GLU A 44 -7.13 14.81 -13.26
C GLU A 44 -7.64 14.71 -11.81
N ARG A 45 -8.01 13.50 -11.38
CA ARG A 45 -8.46 13.20 -10.01
C ARG A 45 -7.44 13.65 -8.97
N PHE A 46 -6.16 13.28 -9.16
CA PHE A 46 -5.12 13.57 -8.17
C PHE A 46 -4.49 14.96 -8.32
N VAL A 47 -4.60 15.59 -9.48
CA VAL A 47 -4.40 17.04 -9.62
C VAL A 47 -5.44 17.80 -8.79
N PHE A 48 -6.72 17.45 -8.96
CA PHE A 48 -7.82 18.03 -8.19
C PHE A 48 -7.61 17.82 -6.68
N PHE A 49 -7.32 16.58 -6.23
CA PHE A 49 -7.08 16.27 -4.83
C PHE A 49 -5.92 17.08 -4.23
N SER A 50 -4.78 17.12 -4.93
CA SER A 50 -3.59 17.86 -4.45
C SER A 50 -3.88 19.35 -4.28
N ARG A 51 -4.67 19.93 -5.19
CA ARG A 51 -5.09 21.33 -5.08
C ARG A 51 -6.11 21.52 -3.95
N ALA A 52 -7.10 20.64 -3.85
CA ALA A 52 -8.14 20.74 -2.82
C ALA A 52 -7.55 20.71 -1.40
N VAL A 53 -6.53 19.87 -1.16
CA VAL A 53 -5.82 19.83 0.13
C VAL A 53 -5.26 21.22 0.50
N LEU A 54 -4.64 21.92 -0.45
CA LEU A 54 -4.06 23.24 -0.19
C LEU A 54 -5.12 24.35 -0.09
N GLU A 55 -6.18 24.26 -0.88
CA GLU A 55 -7.26 25.26 -0.84
C GLU A 55 -8.10 25.15 0.43
N VAL A 56 -8.31 23.94 0.98
CA VAL A 56 -9.17 23.75 2.15
C VAL A 56 -8.54 24.22 3.46
N VAL A 57 -7.23 24.16 3.57
CA VAL A 57 -6.48 24.46 4.81
C VAL A 57 -6.83 25.82 5.42
N PRO A 58 -6.81 26.94 4.69
CA PRO A 58 -7.20 28.23 5.27
C PRO A 58 -8.66 28.28 5.75
N HIS A 59 -9.55 27.50 5.12
CA HIS A 59 -10.99 27.53 5.41
C HIS A 59 -11.38 26.73 6.67
N ILE A 60 -10.55 25.74 7.04
CA ILE A 60 -10.78 24.98 8.29
C ILE A 60 -10.18 25.66 9.53
N GLY A 61 -9.57 26.84 9.37
CA GLY A 61 -8.96 27.58 10.48
C GLY A 61 -7.70 26.95 11.04
N PHE A 62 -7.06 26.06 10.30
CA PHE A 62 -5.84 25.37 10.68
C PHE A 62 -4.75 25.61 9.65
N MET A 63 -3.71 26.39 10.00
CA MET A 63 -2.54 26.58 9.15
C MET A 63 -1.40 25.66 9.65
N PRO A 64 -1.05 24.62 8.90
CA PRO A 64 -0.05 23.65 9.35
C PRO A 64 1.38 24.21 9.24
N ASP A 65 2.23 23.83 10.18
CA ASP A 65 3.67 24.00 10.06
C ASP A 65 4.26 23.00 9.03
N VAL A 66 3.65 21.82 8.93
CA VAL A 66 4.08 20.73 8.01
C VAL A 66 2.87 20.16 7.30
N ILE A 67 2.99 20.01 5.98
CA ILE A 67 2.08 19.21 5.15
C ILE A 67 2.81 17.90 4.80
N HIS A 68 2.21 16.78 5.20
CA HIS A 68 2.75 15.44 4.94
C HIS A 68 1.99 14.79 3.78
N ALA A 69 2.67 14.68 2.65
CA ALA A 69 2.16 14.06 1.43
C ALA A 69 2.66 12.62 1.30
N ASN A 70 1.83 11.72 0.77
CA ASN A 70 2.12 10.29 0.69
C ASN A 70 1.90 9.77 -0.72
N ASP A 71 2.91 9.12 -1.30
CA ASP A 71 2.93 8.51 -2.62
C ASP A 71 2.56 9.45 -3.78
N TRP A 72 2.53 8.90 -4.99
CA TRP A 72 2.30 9.65 -6.22
C TRP A 72 0.97 10.41 -6.24
N GLN A 73 -0.05 9.90 -5.55
CA GLN A 73 -1.37 10.52 -5.50
C GLN A 73 -1.33 11.95 -4.92
N THR A 74 -0.37 12.21 -4.05
CA THR A 74 -0.16 13.51 -3.43
C THR A 74 1.17 14.16 -3.84
N GLY A 75 1.85 13.60 -4.84
CA GLY A 75 3.16 14.06 -5.28
C GLY A 75 3.17 15.49 -5.81
N LEU A 76 2.02 16.03 -6.24
CA LEU A 76 1.90 17.43 -6.65
C LEU A 76 1.72 18.41 -5.49
N VAL A 77 1.39 17.96 -4.28
CA VAL A 77 1.22 18.84 -3.11
C VAL A 77 2.50 19.62 -2.79
N PRO A 78 3.70 18.99 -2.69
CA PRO A 78 4.94 19.73 -2.48
C PRO A 78 5.26 20.74 -3.59
N VAL A 79 4.97 20.40 -4.86
CA VAL A 79 5.19 21.29 -6.00
C VAL A 79 4.29 22.50 -5.93
N MET A 80 2.99 22.28 -5.74
CA MET A 80 2.00 23.36 -5.66
C MET A 80 2.27 24.24 -4.43
N LEU A 81 2.63 23.65 -3.29
CA LEU A 81 3.01 24.41 -2.10
C LEU A 81 4.21 25.33 -2.41
N SER A 82 5.26 24.82 -3.06
CA SER A 82 6.46 25.59 -3.40
C SER A 82 6.18 26.70 -4.40
N GLU A 83 5.52 26.38 -5.51
CA GLU A 83 5.45 27.23 -6.70
C GLU A 83 4.20 28.12 -6.75
N ALA A 84 3.12 27.74 -6.05
CA ALA A 84 1.87 28.48 -6.14
C ALA A 84 1.36 29.04 -4.79
N TYR A 85 1.63 28.35 -3.68
CA TYR A 85 1.02 28.70 -2.39
C TYR A 85 1.98 29.33 -1.38
N ARG A 86 3.27 29.06 -1.43
CA ARG A 86 4.26 29.54 -0.44
C ARG A 86 4.31 31.08 -0.34
N ALA A 87 4.02 31.78 -1.42
CA ALA A 87 3.95 33.24 -1.42
C ALA A 87 2.64 33.79 -0.81
N GLN A 88 1.63 32.94 -0.64
CA GLN A 88 0.33 33.36 -0.11
C GLN A 88 0.36 33.46 1.41
N SER A 89 -0.54 34.28 1.97
CA SER A 89 -0.65 34.46 3.41
C SER A 89 -0.95 33.13 4.11
N GLY A 90 -0.15 32.83 5.14
CA GLY A 90 -0.25 31.61 5.93
C GLY A 90 0.72 30.51 5.54
N TYR A 91 1.09 30.36 4.25
CA TYR A 91 1.94 29.27 3.79
C TYR A 91 3.46 29.54 3.83
N GLN A 92 3.89 30.76 4.14
CA GLN A 92 5.31 31.16 4.05
C GLN A 92 6.24 30.29 4.90
N LYS A 93 5.76 29.77 6.02
CA LYS A 93 6.53 28.92 6.94
C LYS A 93 6.25 27.45 6.81
N THR A 94 5.17 27.09 6.08
CA THR A 94 4.78 25.69 5.92
C THR A 94 5.83 24.90 5.16
N ARG A 95 6.22 23.75 5.71
CA ARG A 95 7.16 22.79 5.11
C ARG A 95 6.41 21.59 4.60
N SER A 96 7.05 20.84 3.70
CA SER A 96 6.50 19.59 3.17
C SER A 96 7.37 18.39 3.52
N VAL A 97 6.72 17.32 3.91
CA VAL A 97 7.31 15.97 4.01
C VAL A 97 6.64 15.09 2.97
N PHE A 98 7.42 14.31 2.25
CA PHE A 98 6.92 13.38 1.24
C PHE A 98 7.36 11.96 1.58
N THR A 99 6.38 11.05 1.75
CA THR A 99 6.65 9.63 2.04
C THR A 99 6.46 8.77 0.80
N ILE A 100 7.47 7.95 0.51
CA ILE A 100 7.43 6.91 -0.51
C ILE A 100 7.09 5.58 0.19
N HIS A 101 5.88 5.05 -0.03
CA HIS A 101 5.52 3.73 0.45
C HIS A 101 5.92 2.63 -0.55
N ASN A 102 5.78 2.92 -1.86
CA ASN A 102 6.19 2.01 -2.91
C ASN A 102 6.64 2.77 -4.16
N ILE A 103 7.96 2.75 -4.44
CA ILE A 103 8.56 3.47 -5.58
C ILE A 103 8.14 2.92 -6.95
N ALA A 104 7.61 1.70 -7.02
CA ALA A 104 7.15 1.12 -8.29
C ALA A 104 5.90 1.80 -8.85
N TYR A 105 5.11 2.45 -7.99
CA TYR A 105 3.92 3.20 -8.40
C TYR A 105 4.23 4.69 -8.45
N GLN A 106 4.47 5.22 -9.66
CA GLN A 106 5.03 6.56 -9.84
C GLN A 106 4.03 7.62 -10.28
N GLY A 107 2.84 7.24 -10.75
CA GLY A 107 1.87 8.19 -11.29
C GLY A 107 2.44 8.89 -12.52
N MET A 108 2.71 8.11 -13.57
CA MET A 108 3.24 8.60 -14.84
C MET A 108 2.10 8.91 -15.80
N PHE A 109 2.08 10.14 -16.30
CA PHE A 109 1.00 10.64 -17.14
C PHE A 109 1.54 11.44 -18.32
N ASN A 110 0.71 11.59 -19.36
CA ASN A 110 1.07 12.40 -20.51
C ASN A 110 1.44 13.84 -20.10
N ARG A 111 2.37 14.45 -20.84
CA ARG A 111 2.79 15.85 -20.67
C ARG A 111 1.61 16.83 -20.57
N ASP A 112 0.54 16.58 -21.30
CA ASP A 112 -0.62 17.47 -21.37
C ASP A 112 -1.32 17.65 -20.02
N VAL A 113 -1.10 16.73 -19.08
CA VAL A 113 -1.56 16.85 -17.69
C VAL A 113 -1.03 18.13 -17.01
N LEU A 114 0.12 18.63 -17.42
CA LEU A 114 0.65 19.88 -16.88
C LEU A 114 -0.35 21.05 -17.07
N ASN A 115 -1.09 21.08 -18.18
CA ASN A 115 -2.04 22.15 -18.49
C ASN A 115 -3.18 22.26 -17.45
N ILE A 116 -3.58 21.13 -16.85
CA ILE A 116 -4.65 21.12 -15.84
C ILE A 116 -4.12 21.36 -14.41
N THR A 117 -2.81 21.30 -14.20
CA THR A 117 -2.22 21.57 -12.88
C THR A 117 -2.19 23.04 -12.53
N GLY A 118 -2.22 23.94 -13.52
CA GLY A 118 -1.98 25.37 -13.35
C GLY A 118 -0.53 25.72 -12.98
N LEU A 119 0.38 24.77 -13.05
CA LEU A 119 1.80 24.98 -12.81
C LEU A 119 2.49 25.56 -14.05
N PRO A 120 3.57 26.36 -13.88
CA PRO A 120 4.32 26.93 -15.00
C PRO A 120 4.91 25.84 -15.92
N GLY A 121 4.85 26.09 -17.23
CA GLY A 121 5.36 25.15 -18.26
C GLY A 121 6.84 24.83 -18.16
N TRP A 122 7.66 25.74 -17.61
CA TRP A 122 9.08 25.53 -17.43
C TRP A 122 9.43 24.44 -16.40
N LEU A 123 8.48 24.04 -15.55
CA LEU A 123 8.65 22.92 -14.62
C LEU A 123 8.73 21.56 -15.34
N PHE A 124 8.29 21.48 -16.60
CA PHE A 124 8.40 20.25 -17.36
C PHE A 124 9.80 20.10 -17.97
N ASN A 125 10.73 19.67 -17.15
CA ASN A 125 12.14 19.39 -17.54
C ASN A 125 12.68 18.23 -16.71
N GLN A 126 13.82 17.67 -17.16
CA GLN A 126 14.46 16.49 -16.56
C GLN A 126 14.85 16.63 -15.10
N ASN A 127 15.07 17.85 -14.61
CA ASN A 127 15.45 18.08 -13.21
C ASN A 127 14.23 18.17 -12.28
N GLN A 128 13.00 18.26 -12.83
CA GLN A 128 11.80 18.54 -12.06
C GLN A 128 10.67 17.51 -12.34
N LEU A 129 9.72 17.82 -13.22
CA LEU A 129 8.49 17.02 -13.38
C LEU A 129 8.59 15.98 -14.50
N GLU A 130 9.49 16.18 -15.47
CA GLU A 130 9.61 15.32 -16.64
C GLU A 130 10.38 14.05 -16.32
N PHE A 131 9.89 12.91 -16.80
CA PHE A 131 10.54 11.61 -16.73
C PHE A 131 10.17 10.79 -17.99
N HIS A 132 11.16 10.50 -18.84
CA HIS A 132 10.97 9.79 -20.11
C HIS A 132 9.85 10.36 -21.00
N GLY A 133 9.79 11.70 -21.12
CA GLY A 133 8.76 12.38 -21.92
C GLY A 133 7.39 12.49 -21.25
N GLN A 134 7.22 11.96 -20.06
CA GLN A 134 6.00 11.98 -19.29
C GLN A 134 6.13 12.84 -18.02
N MET A 135 5.02 13.24 -17.45
CA MET A 135 4.94 13.86 -16.13
C MET A 135 4.93 12.75 -15.07
N ASN A 136 5.83 12.83 -14.08
CA ASN A 136 5.95 11.84 -13.02
C ASN A 136 5.65 12.47 -11.66
N PHE A 137 4.52 12.10 -11.04
CA PHE A 137 4.06 12.69 -9.78
C PHE A 137 4.91 12.26 -8.58
N MET A 138 5.43 11.03 -8.56
CA MET A 138 6.36 10.57 -7.53
C MET A 138 7.64 11.41 -7.55
N LYS A 139 8.23 11.58 -8.73
CA LYS A 139 9.41 12.42 -8.94
C LYS A 139 9.14 13.87 -8.49
N ALA A 140 7.99 14.42 -8.83
CA ALA A 140 7.57 15.76 -8.41
C ALA A 140 7.61 15.91 -6.89
N GLY A 141 7.00 14.97 -6.16
CA GLY A 141 7.01 14.92 -4.70
C GLY A 141 8.43 14.87 -4.13
N VAL A 142 9.28 13.98 -4.66
CA VAL A 142 10.68 13.83 -4.22
C VAL A 142 11.50 15.09 -4.46
N VAL A 143 11.35 15.74 -5.62
CA VAL A 143 12.13 16.94 -5.97
C VAL A 143 11.78 18.11 -5.06
N PHE A 144 10.48 18.39 -4.89
CA PHE A 144 9.98 19.63 -4.29
C PHE A 144 9.74 19.56 -2.78
N ALA A 145 9.65 18.37 -2.18
CA ALA A 145 9.49 18.28 -0.73
C ALA A 145 10.72 18.80 0.03
N ASP A 146 10.48 19.42 1.18
CA ASP A 146 11.56 19.87 2.08
C ASP A 146 12.27 18.67 2.73
N ALA A 147 11.55 17.58 3.03
CA ALA A 147 12.10 16.29 3.48
C ALA A 147 11.40 15.13 2.78
N VAL A 148 12.13 14.04 2.56
CA VAL A 148 11.62 12.82 1.95
C VAL A 148 11.89 11.65 2.90
N ASN A 149 10.91 10.78 3.06
CA ASN A 149 11.14 9.53 3.76
C ASN A 149 10.49 8.34 3.05
N THR A 150 10.91 7.15 3.44
CA THR A 150 10.29 5.89 3.05
C THR A 150 10.10 4.99 4.27
N VAL A 151 9.43 3.86 4.08
CA VAL A 151 8.91 3.03 5.17
C VAL A 151 9.93 2.05 5.78
N SER A 152 11.21 2.19 5.45
CA SER A 152 12.28 1.37 6.05
C SER A 152 13.66 2.03 5.87
N PRO A 153 14.55 2.00 6.89
CA PRO A 153 15.93 2.44 6.70
C PRO A 153 16.70 1.61 5.65
N THR A 154 16.37 0.33 5.52
CA THR A 154 16.95 -0.53 4.47
C THR A 154 16.39 -0.12 3.10
N TYR A 155 15.08 0.03 2.98
CA TYR A 155 14.45 0.45 1.74
C TYR A 155 14.93 1.83 1.27
N ALA A 156 15.20 2.77 2.19
CA ALA A 156 15.80 4.05 1.84
C ALA A 156 17.17 3.91 1.14
N ARG A 157 17.95 2.87 1.47
CA ARG A 157 19.20 2.55 0.77
C ARG A 157 18.96 1.82 -0.55
N GLU A 158 18.06 0.86 -0.56
CA GLU A 158 17.74 0.02 -1.72
C GLU A 158 17.22 0.84 -2.90
N ILE A 159 16.26 1.76 -2.69
CA ILE A 159 15.68 2.58 -3.76
C ILE A 159 16.66 3.57 -4.40
N GLN A 160 17.87 3.73 -3.85
CA GLN A 160 18.95 4.48 -4.44
C GLN A 160 19.82 3.64 -5.39
N THR A 161 19.48 2.36 -5.62
CA THR A 161 20.19 1.44 -6.50
C THR A 161 19.37 1.10 -7.74
N GLY A 162 20.05 0.74 -8.84
CA GLY A 162 19.37 0.39 -10.10
C GLY A 162 18.46 -0.83 -10.01
N GLU A 163 18.65 -1.69 -9.00
CA GLU A 163 17.83 -2.88 -8.79
C GLU A 163 16.44 -2.53 -8.22
N PHE A 164 16.35 -1.55 -7.31
CA PHE A 164 15.12 -1.23 -6.58
C PHE A 164 14.58 0.18 -6.82
N GLY A 165 15.33 1.06 -7.50
CA GLY A 165 14.96 2.47 -7.69
C GLY A 165 13.92 2.73 -8.76
N CYS A 166 13.56 1.71 -9.57
CA CYS A 166 12.55 1.81 -10.63
C CYS A 166 12.80 2.98 -11.61
N GLY A 167 14.09 3.27 -11.91
CA GLY A 167 14.51 4.37 -12.78
C GLY A 167 14.66 5.72 -12.08
N LEU A 168 14.30 5.84 -10.81
CA LEU A 168 14.49 7.05 -10.00
C LEU A 168 15.71 6.98 -9.07
N GLU A 169 16.53 5.91 -9.14
CA GLU A 169 17.70 5.71 -8.28
C GLU A 169 18.68 6.86 -8.31
N GLY A 170 18.95 7.42 -9.49
CA GLY A 170 19.85 8.57 -9.65
C GLY A 170 19.31 9.85 -8.98
N LEU A 171 18.00 10.09 -9.08
CA LEU A 171 17.34 11.18 -8.36
C LEU A 171 17.42 10.96 -6.85
N LEU A 172 17.06 9.77 -6.37
CA LEU A 172 17.04 9.44 -4.95
C LEU A 172 18.43 9.51 -4.33
N ALA A 173 19.45 9.03 -5.01
CA ALA A 173 20.85 9.21 -4.61
C ALA A 173 21.25 10.69 -4.57
N GLY A 174 20.80 11.50 -5.53
CA GLY A 174 21.05 12.95 -5.55
C GLY A 174 20.40 13.72 -4.38
N VAL A 175 19.29 13.22 -3.83
CA VAL A 175 18.60 13.82 -2.70
C VAL A 175 18.82 13.09 -1.37
N HIS A 176 19.83 12.22 -1.28
CA HIS A 176 20.13 11.40 -0.10
C HIS A 176 20.17 12.18 1.21
N ALA A 177 20.62 13.45 1.17
CA ALA A 177 20.71 14.31 2.37
C ALA A 177 19.36 14.63 3.02
N LYS A 178 18.26 14.58 2.25
CA LYS A 178 16.89 14.76 2.77
C LYS A 178 16.05 13.48 2.76
N LEU A 179 16.63 12.34 2.36
CA LEU A 179 15.98 11.03 2.34
C LEU A 179 16.29 10.25 3.61
N SER A 180 15.25 9.77 4.28
CA SER A 180 15.36 8.92 5.47
C SER A 180 14.42 7.71 5.39
N GLY A 181 14.64 6.72 6.24
CA GLY A 181 13.75 5.55 6.35
C GLY A 181 13.16 5.47 7.76
N ILE A 182 11.84 5.37 7.85
CA ILE A 182 11.08 5.28 9.10
C ILE A 182 10.16 4.07 8.99
N VAL A 183 10.31 3.09 9.88
CA VAL A 183 9.46 1.89 9.88
C VAL A 183 8.03 2.26 10.28
N ASN A 184 7.04 1.69 9.58
CA ASN A 184 5.64 1.86 9.94
C ASN A 184 5.38 1.38 11.37
N GLY A 185 4.47 2.06 12.06
CA GLY A 185 3.97 1.63 13.35
C GLY A 185 3.07 0.39 13.25
N CYS A 186 2.87 -0.26 14.39
CA CYS A 186 1.85 -1.28 14.56
C CYS A 186 0.79 -0.75 15.53
N ASP A 187 -0.47 -0.92 15.20
CA ASP A 187 -1.59 -0.60 16.09
C ASP A 187 -1.78 -1.72 17.11
N TYR A 188 -1.16 -1.58 18.27
CA TYR A 188 -1.24 -2.54 19.35
C TYR A 188 -2.61 -2.60 20.03
N GLU A 189 -3.50 -1.63 19.85
CA GLU A 189 -4.87 -1.73 20.33
C GLU A 189 -5.68 -2.71 19.48
N HIS A 190 -5.31 -2.81 18.21
CA HIS A 190 -5.99 -3.66 17.24
C HIS A 190 -5.32 -5.04 17.09
N TRP A 191 -3.99 -5.10 17.11
CA TRP A 191 -3.19 -6.31 16.83
C TRP A 191 -2.54 -6.90 18.09
N ASP A 192 -3.18 -6.85 19.25
CA ASP A 192 -2.70 -7.45 20.49
C ASP A 192 -3.42 -8.78 20.76
N PRO A 193 -2.75 -9.94 20.70
CA PRO A 193 -3.38 -11.23 20.97
C PRO A 193 -3.89 -11.38 22.41
N SER A 194 -3.49 -10.51 23.34
CA SER A 194 -4.00 -10.54 24.71
C SER A 194 -5.42 -9.95 24.84
N THR A 195 -5.81 -9.10 23.91
CA THR A 195 -7.11 -8.41 23.90
C THR A 195 -7.96 -8.72 22.67
N ASP A 196 -7.36 -9.31 21.63
CA ASP A 196 -7.99 -9.56 20.34
C ASP A 196 -9.30 -10.34 20.45
N ARG A 197 -10.34 -9.82 19.85
CA ARG A 197 -11.70 -10.39 19.84
C ARG A 197 -11.93 -11.44 18.75
N HIS A 198 -11.04 -11.55 17.77
CA HIS A 198 -11.20 -12.42 16.61
C HIS A 198 -10.63 -13.82 16.81
N ILE A 199 -9.72 -13.99 17.77
CA ILE A 199 -8.99 -15.24 18.01
C ILE A 199 -9.64 -16.13 19.04
N ALA A 200 -9.49 -17.44 18.90
CA ALA A 200 -10.15 -18.43 19.74
C ALA A 200 -9.68 -18.42 21.19
N ALA A 201 -8.42 -18.09 21.42
CA ALA A 201 -7.85 -18.00 22.77
C ALA A 201 -6.89 -16.82 22.85
N LYS A 202 -7.13 -15.92 23.78
CA LYS A 202 -6.26 -14.78 24.06
C LYS A 202 -4.97 -15.24 24.72
N TYR A 203 -3.82 -14.72 24.26
CA TYR A 203 -2.51 -15.06 24.81
C TYR A 203 -1.55 -13.86 24.85
N ASP A 204 -0.58 -13.98 25.69
CA ASP A 204 0.57 -13.08 25.82
C ASP A 204 1.88 -13.88 25.77
N ALA A 205 3.02 -13.24 25.95
CA ALA A 205 4.33 -13.90 25.96
C ALA A 205 4.48 -15.01 27.02
N ARG A 206 3.67 -15.00 28.09
CA ARG A 206 3.73 -16.00 29.18
C ARG A 206 2.85 -17.20 28.87
N THR A 207 1.77 -17.00 28.12
CA THR A 207 0.71 -17.99 27.89
C THR A 207 0.69 -18.53 26.47
N VAL A 208 1.54 -18.01 25.55
CA VAL A 208 1.56 -18.35 24.12
C VAL A 208 1.66 -19.85 23.89
N PHE A 209 2.56 -20.58 24.56
CA PHE A 209 2.74 -22.02 24.37
C PHE A 209 1.50 -22.84 24.73
N ALA A 210 0.70 -22.38 25.67
CA ALA A 210 -0.51 -23.07 26.08
C ALA A 210 -1.75 -22.67 25.24
N LYS A 211 -1.78 -21.45 24.70
CA LYS A 211 -2.97 -20.85 24.08
C LYS A 211 -2.91 -20.80 22.57
N LYS A 212 -1.74 -20.54 21.98
CA LYS A 212 -1.57 -20.52 20.51
C LYS A 212 -2.00 -21.82 19.82
N PRO A 213 -1.78 -23.03 20.38
CA PRO A 213 -2.33 -24.26 19.80
C PRO A 213 -3.86 -24.29 19.67
N LEU A 214 -4.59 -23.59 20.54
CA LEU A 214 -6.06 -23.46 20.42
C LEU A 214 -6.44 -22.56 19.24
N CYS A 215 -5.65 -21.51 18.98
CA CYS A 215 -5.83 -20.65 17.82
C CYS A 215 -5.48 -21.39 16.52
N LYS A 216 -4.45 -22.23 16.54
CA LYS A 216 -4.09 -23.10 15.41
C LYS A 216 -5.22 -24.05 15.04
N ALA A 217 -5.77 -24.77 16.01
CA ALA A 217 -6.89 -25.68 15.80
C ALA A 217 -8.13 -24.93 15.25
N ASP A 218 -8.44 -23.74 15.77
CA ASP A 218 -9.54 -22.91 15.27
C ASP A 218 -9.30 -22.46 13.81
N MET A 219 -8.08 -22.04 13.47
CA MET A 219 -7.71 -21.69 12.11
C MET A 219 -7.85 -22.88 11.16
N GLN A 220 -7.32 -24.05 11.53
CA GLN A 220 -7.44 -25.27 10.73
C GLN A 220 -8.91 -25.60 10.44
N ARG A 221 -9.79 -25.55 11.43
CA ARG A 221 -11.24 -25.74 11.24
C ARG A 221 -11.87 -24.75 10.27
N ARG A 222 -11.55 -23.44 10.44
CA ARG A 222 -12.11 -22.38 9.58
C ARG A 222 -11.68 -22.51 8.13
N PHE A 223 -10.50 -23.08 7.89
CA PHE A 223 -9.99 -23.35 6.56
C PHE A 223 -10.27 -24.78 6.07
N HIS A 224 -11.12 -25.53 6.80
CA HIS A 224 -11.49 -26.91 6.47
C HIS A 224 -10.31 -27.87 6.37
N LEU A 225 -9.25 -27.61 7.13
CA LEU A 225 -8.08 -28.48 7.24
C LEU A 225 -8.23 -29.43 8.42
N PRO A 226 -7.60 -30.63 8.37
CA PRO A 226 -7.49 -31.49 9.54
C PRO A 226 -6.82 -30.78 10.70
N GLU A 227 -7.41 -30.91 11.90
CA GLU A 227 -6.79 -30.42 13.14
C GLU A 227 -5.60 -31.31 13.49
N ASP A 228 -4.42 -30.88 13.11
CA ASP A 228 -3.16 -31.56 13.38
C ASP A 228 -2.22 -30.59 14.14
N PRO A 229 -1.98 -30.83 15.44
CA PRO A 229 -1.12 -29.97 16.23
C PRO A 229 0.35 -30.01 15.79
N ASP A 230 0.76 -31.12 15.17
CA ASP A 230 2.16 -31.34 14.77
C ASP A 230 2.47 -30.89 13.35
N ALA A 231 1.46 -30.73 12.49
CA ALA A 231 1.65 -30.22 11.14
C ALA A 231 2.05 -28.71 11.19
N PRO A 232 3.22 -28.30 10.67
CA PRO A 232 3.53 -26.88 10.57
C PRO A 232 2.53 -26.16 9.64
N VAL A 233 2.03 -24.99 10.03
CA VAL A 233 1.11 -24.21 9.23
C VAL A 233 1.76 -22.90 8.76
N LEU A 234 1.87 -22.76 7.44
CA LEU A 234 2.38 -21.57 6.77
C LEU A 234 1.19 -20.64 6.46
N GLY A 235 1.15 -19.46 7.09
CA GLY A 235 0.11 -18.47 6.88
C GLY A 235 0.56 -17.37 5.91
N ILE A 236 -0.28 -17.03 4.93
CA ILE A 236 -0.03 -15.96 3.97
C ILE A 236 -1.23 -15.02 3.96
N ILE A 237 -0.98 -13.74 4.29
CA ILE A 237 -1.98 -12.66 4.23
C ILE A 237 -1.41 -11.56 3.35
N ALA A 238 -1.83 -11.47 2.09
CA ALA A 238 -1.26 -10.50 1.16
C ALA A 238 -2.18 -10.20 -0.03
N ARG A 239 -1.88 -9.10 -0.73
CA ARG A 239 -2.35 -8.96 -2.11
C ARG A 239 -1.66 -10.05 -2.97
N LEU A 240 -2.45 -10.77 -3.75
CA LEU A 240 -1.95 -11.85 -4.60
C LEU A 240 -1.36 -11.25 -5.90
N VAL A 241 -0.16 -10.70 -5.79
CA VAL A 241 0.60 -10.08 -6.87
C VAL A 241 2.05 -10.56 -6.81
N SER A 242 2.77 -10.52 -7.93
CA SER A 242 4.17 -10.99 -8.03
C SER A 242 5.09 -10.34 -7.00
N GLN A 243 4.89 -9.04 -6.71
CA GLN A 243 5.67 -8.30 -5.70
C GLN A 243 5.62 -8.94 -4.29
N LYS A 244 4.59 -9.76 -3.99
CA LYS A 244 4.44 -10.49 -2.72
C LYS A 244 5.05 -11.89 -2.75
N GLY A 245 5.69 -12.27 -3.85
CA GLY A 245 6.37 -13.55 -3.98
C GLY A 245 5.43 -14.75 -4.04
N ILE A 246 4.20 -14.57 -4.53
CA ILE A 246 3.24 -15.68 -4.65
C ILE A 246 3.77 -16.75 -5.61
N ASP A 247 4.45 -16.36 -6.67
CA ASP A 247 5.17 -17.22 -7.60
C ASP A 247 6.23 -18.10 -6.90
N LEU A 248 6.96 -17.53 -5.94
CA LEU A 248 7.94 -18.28 -5.13
C LEU A 248 7.24 -19.29 -4.20
N VAL A 249 6.12 -18.88 -3.59
CA VAL A 249 5.30 -19.77 -2.75
C VAL A 249 4.78 -20.93 -3.58
N MET A 250 4.22 -20.68 -4.76
CA MET A 250 3.69 -21.72 -5.65
C MET A 250 4.79 -22.69 -6.09
N SER A 251 5.98 -22.17 -6.42
CA SER A 251 7.14 -22.99 -6.77
C SER A 251 7.62 -23.89 -5.62
N ALA A 252 7.57 -23.40 -4.38
CA ALA A 252 8.04 -24.12 -3.19
C ALA A 252 6.95 -25.01 -2.56
N ALA A 253 5.67 -24.80 -2.86
CA ALA A 253 4.55 -25.51 -2.25
C ALA A 253 4.67 -27.05 -2.27
N PRO A 254 5.08 -27.70 -3.37
CA PRO A 254 5.25 -29.16 -3.36
C PRO A 254 6.21 -29.64 -2.27
N GLY A 255 7.34 -28.94 -2.08
CA GLY A 255 8.31 -29.30 -1.05
C GLY A 255 7.76 -29.12 0.39
N PHE A 256 6.98 -28.07 0.64
CA PHE A 256 6.31 -27.88 1.93
C PHE A 256 5.27 -28.97 2.21
N LEU A 257 4.50 -29.34 1.20
CA LEU A 257 3.48 -30.38 1.32
C LEU A 257 4.12 -31.76 1.56
N ASP A 258 5.24 -32.07 0.93
CA ASP A 258 6.02 -33.28 1.16
C ASP A 258 6.59 -33.38 2.58
N LEU A 259 6.89 -32.23 3.19
CA LEU A 259 7.30 -32.12 4.61
C LEU A 259 6.12 -32.20 5.59
N GLY A 260 4.89 -32.37 5.10
CA GLY A 260 3.69 -32.48 5.94
C GLY A 260 3.12 -31.15 6.40
N CYS A 261 3.60 -30.01 5.84
CA CYS A 261 3.04 -28.70 6.15
C CYS A 261 1.61 -28.54 5.66
N GLN A 262 0.87 -27.65 6.33
CA GLN A 262 -0.36 -27.07 5.81
C GLN A 262 -0.07 -25.63 5.34
N ILE A 263 -0.79 -25.15 4.33
CA ILE A 263 -0.67 -23.81 3.77
C ILE A 263 -2.03 -23.14 3.86
N VAL A 264 -2.06 -21.94 4.46
CA VAL A 264 -3.28 -21.14 4.58
C VAL A 264 -3.04 -19.80 3.90
N VAL A 265 -3.91 -19.42 2.95
CA VAL A 265 -3.78 -18.19 2.18
C VAL A 265 -5.05 -17.35 2.30
N LEU A 266 -4.87 -16.08 2.64
CA LEU A 266 -5.91 -15.05 2.62
C LEU A 266 -5.44 -13.88 1.73
N GLY A 267 -6.19 -13.56 0.69
CA GLY A 267 -5.87 -12.41 -0.14
C GLY A 267 -6.71 -12.28 -1.40
N ASP A 268 -6.53 -11.17 -2.08
CA ASP A 268 -7.11 -10.88 -3.38
C ASP A 268 -6.03 -10.27 -4.30
N GLY A 269 -6.17 -10.42 -5.62
CA GLY A 269 -5.18 -9.90 -6.56
C GLY A 269 -5.35 -10.40 -7.98
N ASP A 270 -4.24 -10.79 -8.59
CA ASP A 270 -4.20 -11.21 -9.98
C ASP A 270 -4.86 -12.59 -10.16
N ARG A 271 -5.63 -12.72 -11.24
CA ARG A 271 -6.42 -13.91 -11.54
C ARG A 271 -5.54 -15.16 -11.69
N GLU A 272 -4.36 -15.02 -12.25
CA GLU A 272 -3.40 -16.10 -12.40
C GLU A 272 -3.12 -16.79 -11.05
N TYR A 273 -2.83 -16.01 -10.01
CA TYR A 273 -2.60 -16.54 -8.67
C TYR A 273 -3.87 -17.11 -8.02
N HIS A 274 -5.05 -16.56 -8.32
CA HIS A 274 -6.31 -17.17 -7.89
C HIS A 274 -6.47 -18.57 -8.47
N ASP A 275 -6.29 -18.73 -9.79
CA ASP A 275 -6.46 -20.00 -10.50
C ASP A 275 -5.41 -21.03 -10.03
N GLU A 276 -4.16 -20.61 -9.83
CA GLU A 276 -3.09 -21.48 -9.34
C GLU A 276 -3.35 -21.96 -7.89
N LEU A 277 -3.73 -21.05 -6.99
CA LEU A 277 -4.04 -21.39 -5.60
C LEU A 277 -5.25 -22.32 -5.51
N GLN A 278 -6.30 -22.07 -6.29
CA GLN A 278 -7.46 -22.97 -6.37
C GLN A 278 -7.07 -24.37 -6.85
N THR A 279 -6.22 -24.43 -7.89
CA THR A 279 -5.69 -25.70 -8.40
C THR A 279 -4.88 -26.43 -7.33
N LEU A 280 -4.05 -25.73 -6.58
CA LEU A 280 -3.25 -26.31 -5.50
C LEU A 280 -4.15 -26.86 -4.39
N ARG A 281 -5.17 -26.10 -3.96
CA ARG A 281 -6.14 -26.56 -2.96
C ARG A 281 -6.91 -27.79 -3.44
N ASP A 282 -7.36 -27.81 -4.69
CA ASP A 282 -8.17 -28.91 -5.22
C ASP A 282 -7.36 -30.21 -5.31
N ARG A 283 -6.04 -30.11 -5.50
CA ARG A 283 -5.10 -31.26 -5.45
C ARG A 283 -4.76 -31.70 -4.03
N HIS A 284 -4.80 -30.79 -3.07
CA HIS A 284 -4.36 -31.00 -1.68
C HIS A 284 -5.38 -30.45 -0.67
N PRO A 285 -6.66 -30.88 -0.70
CA PRO A 285 -7.72 -30.28 0.10
C PRO A 285 -7.49 -30.44 1.61
N ASP A 286 -6.75 -31.44 2.05
CA ASP A 286 -6.41 -31.66 3.47
C ASP A 286 -5.14 -30.90 3.91
N ARG A 287 -4.53 -30.15 3.02
CA ARG A 287 -3.26 -29.45 3.29
C ARG A 287 -3.29 -27.96 2.94
N VAL A 288 -4.20 -27.54 2.06
CA VAL A 288 -4.25 -26.18 1.55
C VAL A 288 -5.62 -25.56 1.79
N GLY A 289 -5.67 -24.52 2.60
CA GLY A 289 -6.84 -23.72 2.84
C GLY A 289 -6.70 -22.33 2.22
N ILE A 290 -7.70 -21.87 1.47
CA ILE A 290 -7.64 -20.55 0.84
C ILE A 290 -8.92 -19.77 1.07
N TYR A 291 -8.78 -18.46 1.22
CA TYR A 291 -9.86 -17.50 1.17
C TYR A 291 -9.47 -16.38 0.20
N LEU A 292 -10.15 -16.32 -0.96
CA LEU A 292 -9.90 -15.29 -1.97
C LEU A 292 -10.80 -14.09 -1.70
N GLY A 293 -10.21 -13.01 -1.26
CA GLY A 293 -10.89 -11.79 -0.88
C GLY A 293 -10.28 -11.12 0.34
N PHE A 294 -10.91 -10.05 0.79
CA PHE A 294 -10.53 -9.32 2.02
C PHE A 294 -11.39 -9.81 3.20
N ASN A 295 -10.75 -10.21 4.29
CA ASN A 295 -11.42 -10.55 5.55
C ASN A 295 -10.47 -10.29 6.73
N GLU A 296 -10.68 -9.18 7.41
CA GLU A 296 -9.85 -8.75 8.53
C GLU A 296 -9.90 -9.76 9.71
N GLY A 297 -11.07 -10.25 10.06
CA GLY A 297 -11.19 -11.23 11.14
C GLY A 297 -10.45 -12.53 10.87
N LEU A 298 -10.41 -13.00 9.60
CA LEU A 298 -9.58 -14.15 9.23
C LEU A 298 -8.08 -13.83 9.23
N ALA A 299 -7.67 -12.59 8.96
CA ALA A 299 -6.27 -12.20 9.07
C ALA A 299 -5.78 -12.38 10.52
N HIS A 300 -6.52 -11.89 11.50
CA HIS A 300 -6.23 -12.11 12.93
C HIS A 300 -6.14 -13.60 13.30
N VAL A 301 -7.05 -14.42 12.77
CA VAL A 301 -7.06 -15.86 13.02
C VAL A 301 -5.81 -16.54 12.44
N ILE A 302 -5.40 -16.15 11.23
CA ILE A 302 -4.19 -16.70 10.59
C ILE A 302 -2.94 -16.31 11.39
N GLU A 303 -2.77 -15.03 11.73
CA GLU A 303 -1.61 -14.57 12.50
C GLU A 303 -1.51 -15.24 13.88
N ALA A 304 -2.66 -15.42 14.54
CA ALA A 304 -2.67 -16.09 15.82
C ALA A 304 -2.43 -17.60 15.73
N GLY A 305 -2.82 -18.25 14.63
CA GLY A 305 -2.80 -19.70 14.48
C GLY A 305 -1.63 -20.29 13.70
N ALA A 306 -1.07 -19.56 12.77
CA ALA A 306 0.10 -20.02 11.97
C ALA A 306 1.38 -20.14 12.81
N ASP A 307 2.27 -21.08 12.46
CA ASP A 307 3.54 -21.31 13.14
C ASP A 307 4.64 -20.42 12.60
#